data_364cf176aa985bbe35a4dff598485d00
#
_entry.id   364cf176aa985bbe35a4dff598485d00
#
_cell.length_a   1.000
_cell.length_b   1.000
_cell.length_c   1.000
_cell.angle_alpha   90.00
_cell.angle_beta   90.00
_cell.angle_gamma   90.00
#
_symmetry.space_group_name_H-M   'P 1'
#
loop_
_entity.id
_entity.type
_entity.pdbx_description
1 polymer ?
#
loop_
_entity_poly.entity_id
_entity_poly.type
_entity_poly.pdbx_seq_one_letter_code
_entity_poly.pdbx_strand_id
1 'polypeptide(L)'
;MKNISRSFWLSGALFALVASASAQIVEFRATINAAQEVPTNPSAATGSAIMIYDVASNTFDLVVSISNFPATLASSHIHEGASGVNGPVVTNFGGEAVYTRNGSTLTATFRGVTHGGTKLTLLKNGAYVNFHSSAFPGGEVRGQLIAQPKRLVANFTVAQEQAAFPAATLTGNTNAFGAAVMTYDSGTNVVNLRISLYNFPNTLTNSHFHEGAPGVSGAVVQNLGAGTVVNYARDGNSITGTFLNLTYGGDPVKLLTGGAYLNFHSNVFAGGECRGQVIASEELPGTRVANVSTRGFVGTGSQVLIGGFNITGSEPVRMLITAKGPSLSTYGVTGVLANPTLTIFDGSGRQMAQNDDVGTPAAGTELATIYGVPTSTLESALIVVLPPGNYTAIVAGSGGTFGIALLEATDLRNNATILSNRAAGATGAEGDVLAEFKRDLRAAATNLRWAAAKPTGRPEPELCVGVPLGVQAPAALAQAQAR
;
A
#
# COMPACT_ATOMS: atom_id res chain seq x y z
N MET A 1 14.08 66.65 -9.84
CA MET A 1 13.64 65.51 -8.98
C MET A 1 12.83 64.61 -9.85
N LYS A 2 13.41 63.47 -10.27
CA LYS A 2 12.76 62.47 -11.13
C LYS A 2 12.32 61.30 -10.27
N ASN A 3 11.00 61.09 -10.15
CA ASN A 3 10.42 59.93 -9.50
C ASN A 3 10.62 58.70 -10.37
N ILE A 4 11.34 57.70 -9.86
CA ILE A 4 11.46 56.37 -10.47
C ILE A 4 10.49 55.46 -9.74
N SER A 5 9.39 55.17 -10.45
CA SER A 5 8.43 54.11 -10.04
C SER A 5 9.07 52.74 -10.33
N ARG A 6 9.33 51.95 -9.29
CA ARG A 6 9.76 50.54 -9.40
C ARG A 6 8.51 49.66 -9.37
N SER A 7 8.11 49.20 -10.57
CA SER A 7 7.11 48.11 -10.68
C SER A 7 7.75 46.81 -10.28
N PHE A 8 7.28 46.23 -9.16
CA PHE A 8 7.59 44.85 -8.76
C PHE A 8 6.71 43.90 -9.57
N TRP A 9 7.30 43.15 -10.49
CA TRP A 9 6.68 42.00 -11.11
C TRP A 9 6.79 40.81 -10.13
N LEU A 10 5.67 40.42 -9.52
CA LEU A 10 5.56 39.13 -8.86
C LEU A 10 5.47 38.06 -9.95
N SER A 11 6.58 37.39 -10.22
CA SER A 11 6.58 36.17 -11.01
C SER A 11 6.01 35.04 -10.14
N GLY A 12 4.72 34.78 -10.25
CA GLY A 12 4.09 33.59 -9.72
C GLY A 12 4.67 32.36 -10.44
N ALA A 13 5.60 31.65 -9.80
CA ALA A 13 6.03 30.35 -10.24
C ALA A 13 4.85 29.38 -10.08
N LEU A 14 4.18 29.08 -11.18
CA LEU A 14 3.22 28.01 -11.29
C LEU A 14 4.01 26.68 -11.14
N PHE A 15 4.05 26.13 -9.92
CA PHE A 15 4.49 24.77 -9.71
C PHE A 15 3.47 23.84 -10.35
N ALA A 16 3.68 23.51 -11.62
CA ALA A 16 3.04 22.35 -12.22
C ALA A 16 3.52 21.13 -11.41
N LEU A 17 2.65 20.58 -10.57
CA LEU A 17 2.83 19.24 -10.04
C LEU A 17 2.84 18.31 -11.26
N VAL A 18 4.01 17.98 -11.75
CA VAL A 18 4.20 16.81 -12.62
C VAL A 18 3.94 15.62 -11.70
N ALA A 19 2.70 15.14 -11.69
CA ALA A 19 2.41 13.83 -11.17
C ALA A 19 3.29 12.87 -11.96
N SER A 20 4.37 12.41 -11.35
CA SER A 20 5.14 11.30 -11.88
C SER A 20 4.13 10.17 -12.05
N ALA A 21 3.88 9.76 -13.30
CA ALA A 21 3.06 8.59 -13.57
C ALA A 21 3.81 7.41 -12.93
N SER A 22 3.46 7.09 -11.69
CA SER A 22 3.96 5.90 -11.04
C SER A 22 3.50 4.72 -11.86
N ALA A 23 4.38 3.78 -12.15
CA ALA A 23 4.05 2.60 -12.93
C ALA A 23 2.91 1.85 -12.24
N GLN A 24 1.79 1.80 -12.92
CA GLN A 24 0.55 1.22 -12.45
C GLN A 24 0.61 -0.29 -12.67
N ILE A 25 1.56 -0.90 -11.95
CA ILE A 25 1.93 -2.30 -12.10
C ILE A 25 0.98 -3.18 -11.29
N VAL A 26 0.43 -4.20 -11.95
CA VAL A 26 -0.28 -5.32 -11.33
C VAL A 26 0.53 -6.59 -11.57
N GLU A 27 0.84 -7.31 -10.50
CA GLU A 27 1.47 -8.63 -10.57
C GLU A 27 0.39 -9.68 -10.75
N PHE A 28 0.58 -10.61 -11.70
CA PHE A 28 -0.21 -11.81 -11.84
C PHE A 28 0.65 -13.04 -11.60
N ARG A 29 0.05 -14.07 -11.03
CA ARG A 29 0.66 -15.39 -10.87
C ARG A 29 -0.19 -16.45 -11.48
N ALA A 30 0.46 -17.46 -12.02
CA ALA A 30 -0.21 -18.68 -12.51
C ALA A 30 0.52 -19.91 -12.00
N THR A 31 -0.24 -20.86 -11.46
CA THR A 31 0.19 -22.26 -11.33
C THR A 31 -0.21 -22.98 -12.60
N ILE A 32 0.72 -23.66 -13.25
CA ILE A 32 0.53 -24.29 -14.56
C ILE A 32 0.47 -25.81 -14.37
N ASN A 33 -0.57 -26.48 -14.90
CA ASN A 33 -0.72 -27.93 -14.89
C ASN A 33 -1.77 -28.40 -15.90
N ALA A 34 -1.77 -29.72 -16.18
CA ALA A 34 -2.69 -30.35 -17.12
C ALA A 34 -4.13 -30.45 -16.59
N ALA A 35 -4.33 -30.41 -15.26
CA ALA A 35 -5.68 -30.48 -14.67
C ALA A 35 -6.51 -29.21 -14.96
N GLN A 36 -5.88 -28.11 -15.34
CA GLN A 36 -6.56 -26.88 -15.74
C GLN A 36 -6.95 -26.90 -17.24
N GLU A 37 -6.43 -27.81 -18.06
CA GLU A 37 -6.81 -27.91 -19.48
C GLU A 37 -8.28 -28.29 -19.65
N VAL A 38 -8.84 -27.92 -20.80
CA VAL A 38 -10.23 -28.24 -21.15
C VAL A 38 -10.29 -28.77 -22.59
N PRO A 39 -10.49 -30.08 -22.73
CA PRO A 39 -10.58 -31.12 -21.70
C PRO A 39 -9.23 -31.35 -21.01
N THR A 40 -9.26 -31.88 -19.78
CA THR A 40 -8.06 -32.26 -19.03
C THR A 40 -7.31 -33.39 -19.77
N ASN A 41 -5.98 -33.46 -19.55
CA ASN A 41 -5.14 -34.52 -20.14
C ASN A 41 -4.20 -35.13 -19.08
N PRO A 42 -3.55 -36.29 -19.37
CA PRO A 42 -2.72 -36.99 -18.39
C PRO A 42 -1.27 -36.48 -18.28
N SER A 43 -0.91 -35.33 -18.86
CA SER A 43 0.45 -34.82 -18.76
C SER A 43 0.86 -34.59 -17.30
N ALA A 44 2.09 -35.00 -16.97
CA ALA A 44 2.71 -34.74 -15.66
C ALA A 44 3.45 -33.40 -15.61
N ALA A 45 3.41 -32.63 -16.68
CA ALA A 45 4.05 -31.32 -16.73
C ALA A 45 3.39 -30.36 -15.78
N THR A 46 4.23 -29.61 -15.04
CA THR A 46 3.80 -28.59 -14.07
C THR A 46 4.70 -27.40 -14.15
N GLY A 47 4.21 -26.21 -13.74
CA GLY A 47 5.00 -25.00 -13.80
C GLY A 47 4.38 -23.84 -13.08
N SER A 48 5.01 -22.70 -13.27
CA SER A 48 4.54 -21.40 -12.77
C SER A 48 4.86 -20.28 -13.73
N ALA A 49 4.05 -19.23 -13.69
CA ALA A 49 4.33 -17.98 -14.37
C ALA A 49 4.12 -16.79 -13.44
N ILE A 50 4.95 -15.75 -13.64
CA ILE A 50 4.77 -14.45 -13.04
C ILE A 50 4.73 -13.43 -14.15
N MET A 51 3.66 -12.61 -14.17
CA MET A 51 3.50 -11.50 -15.09
C MET A 51 3.51 -10.19 -14.31
N ILE A 52 4.30 -9.24 -14.76
CA ILE A 52 4.33 -7.86 -14.28
C ILE A 52 3.68 -7.00 -15.36
N TYR A 53 2.44 -6.60 -15.14
CA TYR A 53 1.62 -5.90 -16.12
C TYR A 53 1.51 -4.42 -15.80
N ASP A 54 1.87 -3.56 -16.73
CA ASP A 54 1.63 -2.12 -16.68
C ASP A 54 0.27 -1.80 -17.31
N VAL A 55 -0.68 -1.41 -16.45
CA VAL A 55 -2.06 -1.12 -16.85
C VAL A 55 -2.13 0.10 -17.78
N ALA A 56 -1.24 1.09 -17.62
CA ALA A 56 -1.26 2.30 -18.42
C ALA A 56 -0.83 2.00 -19.86
N SER A 57 0.35 1.39 -20.04
CA SER A 57 0.93 1.10 -21.37
C SER A 57 0.30 -0.12 -22.03
N ASN A 58 -0.44 -0.96 -21.30
CA ASN A 58 -0.95 -2.25 -21.76
C ASN A 58 0.17 -3.23 -22.16
N THR A 59 1.30 -3.19 -21.45
CA THR A 59 2.45 -4.07 -21.69
C THR A 59 2.78 -4.88 -20.45
N PHE A 60 3.47 -6.00 -20.64
CA PHE A 60 3.89 -6.84 -19.54
C PHE A 60 5.27 -7.45 -19.74
N ASP A 61 5.91 -7.78 -18.63
CA ASP A 61 7.00 -8.74 -18.55
C ASP A 61 6.45 -10.05 -18.00
N LEU A 62 6.84 -11.18 -18.60
CA LEU A 62 6.40 -12.51 -18.19
C LEU A 62 7.61 -13.43 -18.01
N VAL A 63 7.67 -14.11 -16.87
CA VAL A 63 8.60 -15.22 -16.64
C VAL A 63 7.81 -16.50 -16.46
N VAL A 64 8.27 -17.54 -17.10
CA VAL A 64 7.66 -18.87 -17.03
C VAL A 64 8.71 -19.93 -16.83
N SER A 65 8.36 -20.94 -16.02
CA SER A 65 9.12 -22.18 -15.84
C SER A 65 8.17 -23.37 -15.83
N ILE A 66 8.45 -24.37 -16.64
CA ILE A 66 7.66 -25.61 -16.75
C ILE A 66 8.62 -26.78 -16.61
N SER A 67 8.31 -27.71 -15.73
CA SER A 67 9.06 -28.95 -15.50
C SER A 67 8.25 -30.16 -15.97
N ASN A 68 8.93 -31.30 -16.19
CA ASN A 68 8.34 -32.54 -16.70
C ASN A 68 7.61 -32.35 -18.04
N PHE A 69 8.18 -31.49 -18.91
CA PHE A 69 7.67 -31.24 -20.27
C PHE A 69 8.62 -31.87 -21.31
N PRO A 70 8.50 -33.18 -21.56
CA PRO A 70 9.48 -33.92 -22.40
C PRO A 70 9.26 -33.70 -23.88
N ALA A 71 8.04 -33.41 -24.33
CA ALA A 71 7.70 -33.19 -25.73
C ALA A 71 8.20 -31.82 -26.24
N THR A 72 8.35 -31.71 -27.56
CA THR A 72 8.67 -30.42 -28.17
C THR A 72 7.53 -29.42 -27.98
N LEU A 73 7.82 -28.23 -27.50
CA LEU A 73 6.87 -27.14 -27.40
C LEU A 73 6.51 -26.62 -28.80
N ALA A 74 5.27 -26.86 -29.22
CA ALA A 74 4.78 -26.44 -30.53
C ALA A 74 4.42 -24.95 -30.57
N SER A 75 3.71 -24.48 -29.54
CA SER A 75 3.31 -23.07 -29.38
C SER A 75 2.93 -22.75 -27.95
N SER A 76 2.96 -21.46 -27.62
CA SER A 76 2.54 -20.94 -26.33
C SER A 76 1.83 -19.59 -26.48
N HIS A 77 0.81 -19.37 -25.67
CA HIS A 77 -0.11 -18.23 -25.83
C HIS A 77 -0.61 -17.69 -24.50
N ILE A 78 -1.14 -16.44 -24.54
CA ILE A 78 -2.18 -16.03 -23.62
C ILE A 78 -3.51 -16.11 -24.34
N HIS A 79 -4.50 -16.66 -23.65
CA HIS A 79 -5.89 -16.74 -24.07
C HIS A 79 -6.76 -15.88 -23.14
N GLU A 80 -7.86 -15.30 -23.66
CA GLU A 80 -8.93 -14.74 -22.85
C GLU A 80 -10.00 -15.78 -22.58
N GLY A 81 -10.14 -16.19 -21.33
CA GLY A 81 -11.13 -17.15 -20.85
C GLY A 81 -11.06 -17.25 -19.33
N ALA A 82 -12.21 -17.41 -18.69
CA ALA A 82 -12.30 -17.69 -17.26
C ALA A 82 -11.73 -19.09 -16.94
N SER A 83 -11.47 -19.35 -15.68
CA SER A 83 -11.04 -20.67 -15.22
C SER A 83 -12.03 -21.74 -15.67
N GLY A 84 -11.52 -22.82 -16.28
CA GLY A 84 -12.33 -23.92 -16.82
C GLY A 84 -13.03 -23.62 -18.16
N VAL A 85 -12.74 -22.50 -18.80
CA VAL A 85 -13.33 -22.12 -20.11
C VAL A 85 -12.23 -21.92 -21.13
N ASN A 86 -12.40 -22.48 -22.35
CA ASN A 86 -11.51 -22.20 -23.48
C ASN A 86 -11.89 -20.85 -24.11
N GLY A 87 -10.86 -20.06 -24.42
CA GLY A 87 -11.01 -18.75 -25.03
C GLY A 87 -10.09 -18.53 -26.24
N PRO A 88 -10.27 -17.43 -26.98
CA PRO A 88 -9.41 -17.09 -28.10
C PRO A 88 -7.98 -16.75 -27.66
N VAL A 89 -7.01 -17.02 -28.54
CA VAL A 89 -5.63 -16.52 -28.39
C VAL A 89 -5.63 -15.00 -28.52
N VAL A 90 -4.99 -14.32 -27.55
CA VAL A 90 -4.83 -12.86 -27.57
C VAL A 90 -3.36 -12.43 -27.63
N THR A 91 -2.42 -13.27 -27.18
CA THR A 91 -0.97 -12.99 -27.31
C THR A 91 -0.24 -14.29 -27.65
N ASN A 92 0.57 -14.27 -28.70
CA ASN A 92 1.36 -15.42 -29.15
C ASN A 92 2.84 -15.21 -28.76
N PHE A 93 3.44 -16.20 -28.09
CA PHE A 93 4.86 -16.21 -27.73
C PHE A 93 5.71 -17.04 -28.70
N GLY A 94 5.11 -17.98 -29.41
CA GLY A 94 5.80 -18.91 -30.30
C GLY A 94 6.03 -20.29 -29.67
N GLY A 95 6.89 -21.07 -30.32
CA GLY A 95 7.26 -22.41 -29.90
C GLY A 95 8.60 -22.50 -29.17
N GLU A 96 9.22 -23.67 -29.21
CA GLU A 96 10.44 -23.99 -28.43
C GLU A 96 11.62 -23.04 -28.65
N ALA A 97 11.74 -22.46 -29.85
CA ALA A 97 12.88 -21.61 -30.20
C ALA A 97 13.06 -20.37 -29.32
N VAL A 98 12.00 -19.91 -28.64
CA VAL A 98 12.03 -18.77 -27.71
C VAL A 98 12.19 -19.17 -26.25
N TYR A 99 12.35 -20.47 -25.98
CA TYR A 99 12.54 -21.03 -24.65
C TYR A 99 13.97 -21.60 -24.48
N THR A 100 14.44 -21.58 -23.24
CA THR A 100 15.63 -22.34 -22.86
C THR A 100 15.17 -23.70 -22.32
N ARG A 101 15.65 -24.78 -22.95
CA ARG A 101 15.39 -26.17 -22.51
C ARG A 101 16.60 -26.69 -21.74
N ASN A 102 16.31 -27.27 -20.57
CA ASN A 102 17.29 -28.06 -19.79
C ASN A 102 16.61 -29.40 -19.40
N GLY A 103 16.94 -30.46 -20.08
CA GLY A 103 16.24 -31.75 -19.97
C GLY A 103 14.74 -31.62 -20.29
N SER A 104 13.88 -31.94 -19.32
CA SER A 104 12.42 -31.76 -19.44
C SER A 104 11.92 -30.42 -18.88
N THR A 105 12.80 -29.47 -18.58
CA THR A 105 12.42 -28.16 -18.07
C THR A 105 12.54 -27.10 -19.17
N LEU A 106 11.50 -26.30 -19.32
CA LEU A 106 11.44 -25.11 -20.18
C LEU A 106 11.38 -23.86 -19.35
N THR A 107 12.19 -22.86 -19.69
CA THR A 107 12.15 -21.53 -19.08
C THR A 107 12.17 -20.45 -20.15
N ALA A 108 11.46 -19.33 -19.91
CA ALA A 108 11.52 -18.16 -20.76
C ALA A 108 11.27 -16.87 -19.95
N THR A 109 11.80 -15.77 -20.48
CA THR A 109 11.50 -14.42 -20.03
C THR A 109 11.13 -13.57 -21.23
N PHE A 110 9.92 -13.06 -21.24
CA PHE A 110 9.41 -12.12 -22.24
C PHE A 110 9.34 -10.72 -21.61
N ARG A 111 9.75 -9.68 -22.33
CA ARG A 111 9.79 -8.32 -21.82
C ARG A 111 9.07 -7.35 -22.74
N GLY A 112 8.33 -6.40 -22.14
CA GLY A 112 7.65 -5.32 -22.83
C GLY A 112 6.63 -5.79 -23.87
N VAL A 113 6.02 -6.96 -23.66
CA VAL A 113 5.05 -7.54 -24.59
C VAL A 113 3.73 -6.81 -24.47
N THR A 114 3.15 -6.39 -25.59
CA THR A 114 1.79 -5.82 -25.61
C THR A 114 0.76 -6.92 -25.35
N HIS A 115 -0.15 -6.69 -24.40
CA HIS A 115 -1.30 -7.57 -24.20
C HIS A 115 -2.32 -7.37 -25.33
N GLY A 116 -2.59 -8.43 -26.08
CA GLY A 116 -3.48 -8.38 -27.25
C GLY A 116 -4.98 -8.45 -26.91
N GLY A 117 -5.32 -8.75 -25.64
CA GLY A 117 -6.70 -8.82 -25.15
C GLY A 117 -7.18 -7.53 -24.47
N THR A 118 -8.29 -7.62 -23.76
CA THR A 118 -8.87 -6.50 -23.01
C THR A 118 -8.26 -6.37 -21.62
N LYS A 119 -7.86 -5.14 -21.24
CA LYS A 119 -7.31 -4.83 -19.91
C LYS A 119 -8.25 -5.34 -18.80
N LEU A 120 -9.55 -5.08 -18.96
CA LEU A 120 -10.53 -5.43 -17.93
C LEU A 120 -10.68 -6.94 -17.75
N THR A 121 -10.65 -7.72 -18.83
CA THR A 121 -10.70 -9.18 -18.77
C THR A 121 -9.48 -9.73 -18.03
N LEU A 122 -8.27 -9.25 -18.37
CA LEU A 122 -7.05 -9.64 -17.68
C LEU A 122 -7.11 -9.28 -16.18
N LEU A 123 -7.47 -8.03 -15.84
CA LEU A 123 -7.57 -7.56 -14.45
C LEU A 123 -8.57 -8.38 -13.61
N LYS A 124 -9.61 -8.91 -14.22
CA LYS A 124 -10.63 -9.76 -13.58
C LYS A 124 -10.30 -11.26 -13.61
N ASN A 125 -9.01 -11.61 -13.74
CA ASN A 125 -8.54 -13.00 -13.80
C ASN A 125 -9.14 -13.78 -14.98
N GLY A 126 -9.54 -13.10 -16.05
CA GLY A 126 -10.17 -13.69 -17.23
C GLY A 126 -9.18 -14.10 -18.33
N ALA A 127 -7.92 -14.33 -18.01
CA ALA A 127 -6.89 -14.74 -18.96
C ALA A 127 -6.02 -15.89 -18.41
N TYR A 128 -5.47 -16.72 -19.28
CA TYR A 128 -4.59 -17.80 -18.91
C TYR A 128 -3.43 -17.97 -19.90
N VAL A 129 -2.28 -18.44 -19.42
CA VAL A 129 -1.18 -18.91 -20.25
C VAL A 129 -1.43 -20.36 -20.64
N ASN A 130 -1.13 -20.72 -21.89
CA ASN A 130 -1.30 -22.08 -22.39
C ASN A 130 -0.08 -22.52 -23.22
N PHE A 131 0.29 -23.80 -23.10
CA PHE A 131 1.46 -24.40 -23.72
C PHE A 131 1.05 -25.67 -24.45
N HIS A 132 1.28 -25.70 -25.75
CA HIS A 132 0.91 -26.80 -26.65
C HIS A 132 2.17 -27.59 -27.05
N SER A 133 2.10 -28.90 -27.00
CA SER A 133 3.19 -29.73 -27.44
C SER A 133 2.80 -30.58 -28.65
N SER A 134 3.80 -31.26 -29.24
CA SER A 134 3.57 -32.26 -30.27
C SER A 134 2.73 -33.46 -29.80
N ALA A 135 2.75 -33.75 -28.48
CA ALA A 135 1.95 -34.82 -27.87
C ALA A 135 0.51 -34.33 -27.53
N PHE A 136 0.32 -33.07 -27.24
CA PHE A 136 -0.96 -32.45 -26.87
C PHE A 136 -1.18 -31.17 -27.67
N PRO A 137 -1.56 -31.25 -28.96
CA PRO A 137 -1.74 -30.08 -29.83
C PRO A 137 -2.87 -29.15 -29.37
N GLY A 138 -3.86 -29.64 -28.62
CA GLY A 138 -4.96 -28.87 -28.05
C GLY A 138 -4.61 -28.10 -26.78
N GLY A 139 -3.43 -28.34 -26.20
CA GLY A 139 -2.92 -27.81 -24.96
C GLY A 139 -2.39 -28.93 -24.06
N GLU A 140 -1.15 -28.82 -23.63
CA GLU A 140 -0.55 -29.80 -22.69
C GLU A 140 -0.75 -29.32 -21.25
N VAL A 141 -0.46 -28.04 -20.98
CA VAL A 141 -0.64 -27.44 -19.66
C VAL A 141 -1.05 -25.98 -19.77
N ARG A 142 -1.92 -25.54 -18.87
CA ARG A 142 -2.33 -24.12 -18.77
C ARG A 142 -2.33 -23.65 -17.33
N GLY A 143 -2.30 -22.32 -17.15
CA GLY A 143 -2.39 -21.69 -15.84
C GLY A 143 -3.17 -20.39 -15.89
N GLN A 144 -4.23 -20.27 -15.06
CA GLN A 144 -4.98 -19.03 -14.93
C GLN A 144 -4.11 -17.93 -14.35
N LEU A 145 -4.10 -16.76 -14.97
CA LEU A 145 -3.41 -15.57 -14.49
C LEU A 145 -4.25 -14.92 -13.39
N ILE A 146 -3.76 -14.98 -12.15
CA ILE A 146 -4.45 -14.47 -10.97
C ILE A 146 -3.78 -13.18 -10.53
N ALA A 147 -4.52 -12.07 -10.56
CA ALA A 147 -4.05 -10.77 -10.11
C ALA A 147 -3.73 -10.80 -8.61
N GLN A 148 -2.61 -10.21 -8.23
CA GLN A 148 -2.25 -10.04 -6.82
C GLN A 148 -2.81 -8.70 -6.33
N PRO A 149 -3.31 -8.62 -5.07
CA PRO A 149 -3.84 -7.38 -4.54
C PRO A 149 -2.83 -6.24 -4.61
N LYS A 150 -3.29 -5.05 -5.04
CA LYS A 150 -2.49 -3.84 -5.17
C LYS A 150 -2.74 -2.91 -4.00
N ARG A 151 -1.66 -2.37 -3.42
CA ARG A 151 -1.75 -1.30 -2.44
C ARG A 151 -1.97 0.02 -3.17
N LEU A 152 -2.98 0.79 -2.72
CA LEU A 152 -3.30 2.13 -3.19
C LEU A 152 -3.31 3.07 -1.99
N VAL A 153 -3.04 4.36 -2.24
CA VAL A 153 -2.99 5.40 -1.21
C VAL A 153 -3.66 6.68 -1.71
N ALA A 154 -4.10 7.53 -0.78
CA ALA A 154 -4.54 8.88 -1.07
C ALA A 154 -4.13 9.81 0.07
N ASN A 155 -3.65 11.02 -0.25
CA ASN A 155 -3.48 12.12 0.70
C ASN A 155 -4.61 13.14 0.45
N PHE A 156 -5.34 13.51 1.50
CA PHE A 156 -6.48 14.43 1.42
C PHE A 156 -6.05 15.84 1.77
N THR A 157 -6.47 16.81 0.98
CA THR A 157 -6.28 18.23 1.28
C THR A 157 -7.44 19.06 0.76
N VAL A 158 -7.70 20.18 1.41
CA VAL A 158 -8.61 21.20 0.92
C VAL A 158 -8.15 21.79 -0.41
N ALA A 159 -6.84 21.91 -0.61
CA ALA A 159 -6.28 22.45 -1.87
C ALA A 159 -6.60 21.58 -3.08
N GLN A 160 -6.68 20.25 -2.93
CA GLN A 160 -7.10 19.37 -4.02
C GLN A 160 -8.58 19.53 -4.36
N GLU A 161 -9.44 19.79 -3.36
CA GLU A 161 -10.85 20.09 -3.58
C GLU A 161 -11.02 21.44 -4.28
N GLN A 162 -10.34 22.47 -3.80
CA GLN A 162 -10.39 23.82 -4.37
C GLN A 162 -9.86 23.84 -5.81
N ALA A 163 -8.87 23.03 -6.16
CA ALA A 163 -8.37 22.92 -7.53
C ALA A 163 -9.43 22.38 -8.50
N ALA A 164 -10.35 21.54 -8.03
CA ALA A 164 -11.47 21.01 -8.82
C ALA A 164 -12.62 22.02 -8.96
N PHE A 165 -12.75 22.96 -8.00
CA PHE A 165 -13.81 23.99 -7.95
C PHE A 165 -13.19 25.38 -7.72
N PRO A 166 -12.45 25.97 -8.69
CA PRO A 166 -11.73 27.22 -8.51
C PRO A 166 -12.65 28.42 -8.15
N ALA A 167 -13.91 28.38 -8.52
CA ALA A 167 -14.91 29.42 -8.22
C ALA A 167 -15.52 29.27 -6.83
N ALA A 168 -15.37 28.15 -6.14
CA ALA A 168 -15.86 27.92 -4.80
C ALA A 168 -14.85 28.43 -3.79
N THR A 169 -15.16 29.53 -3.11
CA THR A 169 -14.36 29.98 -1.97
C THR A 169 -14.73 29.10 -0.79
N LEU A 170 -13.84 28.19 -0.41
CA LEU A 170 -13.97 27.43 0.83
C LEU A 170 -13.63 28.36 2.01
N THR A 171 -14.62 29.20 2.39
CA THR A 171 -14.51 30.07 3.55
C THR A 171 -14.95 29.32 4.80
N GLY A 172 -14.10 29.30 5.81
CA GLY A 172 -14.36 28.57 7.05
C GLY A 172 -13.17 27.73 7.45
N ASN A 173 -13.38 26.51 7.95
CA ASN A 173 -12.26 25.66 8.28
C ASN A 173 -11.63 25.05 7.00
N THR A 174 -10.58 25.69 6.51
CA THR A 174 -9.85 25.33 5.30
C THR A 174 -8.62 24.46 5.57
N ASN A 175 -8.51 23.88 6.76
CA ASN A 175 -7.31 23.14 7.20
C ASN A 175 -7.56 21.63 7.36
N ALA A 176 -8.69 21.12 6.88
CA ALA A 176 -8.95 19.68 6.87
C ALA A 176 -7.92 18.95 5.99
N PHE A 177 -7.37 17.88 6.50
CA PHE A 177 -6.42 17.03 5.78
C PHE A 177 -6.54 15.59 6.24
N GLY A 178 -5.83 14.69 5.60
CA GLY A 178 -5.83 13.30 6.01
C GLY A 178 -5.19 12.39 4.98
N ALA A 179 -5.40 11.11 5.19
CA ALA A 179 -4.91 10.10 4.26
C ALA A 179 -5.76 8.84 4.28
N ALA A 180 -5.63 8.06 3.21
CA ALA A 180 -6.11 6.69 3.15
C ALA A 180 -5.02 5.74 2.67
N VAL A 181 -5.10 4.52 3.18
CA VAL A 181 -4.42 3.36 2.62
C VAL A 181 -5.47 2.31 2.29
N MET A 182 -5.27 1.62 1.17
CA MET A 182 -6.19 0.57 0.74
C MET A 182 -5.44 -0.55 0.03
N THR A 183 -6.03 -1.74 0.05
CA THR A 183 -5.66 -2.83 -0.83
C THR A 183 -6.80 -3.09 -1.79
N TYR A 184 -6.51 -3.22 -3.05
CA TYR A 184 -7.48 -3.52 -4.09
C TYR A 184 -7.11 -4.82 -4.78
N ASP A 185 -8.04 -5.77 -4.75
CA ASP A 185 -7.99 -7.00 -5.52
C ASP A 185 -8.85 -6.82 -6.77
N SER A 186 -8.21 -6.69 -7.92
CA SER A 186 -8.92 -6.47 -9.19
C SER A 186 -9.65 -7.73 -9.66
N GLY A 187 -9.16 -8.92 -9.29
CA GLY A 187 -9.80 -10.19 -9.64
C GLY A 187 -11.17 -10.37 -9.01
N THR A 188 -11.32 -9.97 -7.77
CA THR A 188 -12.59 -9.99 -7.02
C THR A 188 -13.32 -8.66 -7.02
N ASN A 189 -12.69 -7.59 -7.49
CA ASN A 189 -13.16 -6.21 -7.46
C ASN A 189 -13.42 -5.69 -6.04
N VAL A 190 -12.59 -6.07 -5.08
CA VAL A 190 -12.75 -5.76 -3.66
C VAL A 190 -11.69 -4.77 -3.19
N VAL A 191 -12.12 -3.74 -2.46
CA VAL A 191 -11.28 -2.77 -1.74
C VAL A 191 -11.40 -2.99 -0.24
N ASN A 192 -10.26 -3.06 0.44
CA ASN A 192 -10.16 -2.85 1.89
C ASN A 192 -9.53 -1.49 2.15
N LEU A 193 -10.26 -0.59 2.82
CA LEU A 193 -9.92 0.82 2.93
C LEU A 193 -9.83 1.26 4.40
N ARG A 194 -8.79 2.03 4.72
CA ARG A 194 -8.60 2.71 6.01
C ARG A 194 -8.39 4.19 5.73
N ILE A 195 -9.13 5.04 6.47
CA ILE A 195 -9.15 6.48 6.34
C ILE A 195 -8.81 7.11 7.69
N SER A 196 -8.03 8.17 7.67
CA SER A 196 -7.92 9.11 8.79
C SER A 196 -8.04 10.53 8.27
N LEU A 197 -9.01 11.28 8.81
CA LEU A 197 -9.20 12.71 8.59
C LEU A 197 -8.81 13.45 9.84
N TYR A 198 -8.17 14.57 9.68
CA TYR A 198 -7.68 15.43 10.76
C TYR A 198 -8.14 16.86 10.54
N ASN A 199 -8.30 17.58 11.66
CA ASN A 199 -8.78 18.96 11.64
C ASN A 199 -10.07 19.12 10.81
N PHE A 200 -10.99 18.18 11.01
CA PHE A 200 -12.29 18.11 10.37
C PHE A 200 -13.40 18.36 11.44
N PRO A 201 -13.59 19.63 11.89
CA PRO A 201 -14.52 19.95 12.98
C PRO A 201 -15.99 19.81 12.58
N ASN A 202 -16.27 19.90 11.28
CA ASN A 202 -17.61 19.88 10.74
C ASN A 202 -18.23 18.46 10.76
N THR A 203 -19.55 18.36 10.73
CA THR A 203 -20.22 17.06 10.60
C THR A 203 -19.96 16.49 9.23
N LEU A 204 -19.38 15.29 9.15
CA LEU A 204 -19.24 14.56 7.91
C LEU A 204 -20.63 14.10 7.43
N THR A 205 -21.13 14.70 6.35
CA THR A 205 -22.45 14.42 5.81
C THR A 205 -22.47 13.33 4.77
N ASN A 206 -21.36 13.18 4.04
CA ASN A 206 -21.18 12.11 3.06
C ASN A 206 -19.70 11.93 2.68
N SER A 207 -19.38 10.80 2.09
CA SER A 207 -18.07 10.50 1.53
C SER A 207 -18.20 9.51 0.37
N HIS A 208 -17.33 9.66 -0.64
CA HIS A 208 -17.47 8.92 -1.89
C HIS A 208 -16.12 8.60 -2.52
N PHE A 209 -16.10 7.50 -3.32
CA PHE A 209 -15.22 7.45 -4.48
C PHE A 209 -15.88 8.15 -5.67
N HIS A 210 -15.09 8.92 -6.37
CA HIS A 210 -15.44 9.53 -7.64
C HIS A 210 -14.45 9.10 -8.73
N GLU A 211 -14.84 9.15 -9.98
CA GLU A 211 -13.95 9.01 -11.13
C GLU A 211 -13.69 10.36 -11.78
N GLY A 212 -12.45 10.80 -11.71
CA GLY A 212 -11.94 12.05 -12.30
C GLY A 212 -10.42 12.14 -12.17
N ALA A 213 -9.79 12.79 -13.13
CA ALA A 213 -8.36 13.11 -13.06
C ALA A 213 -8.07 14.12 -11.94
N PRO A 214 -6.80 14.30 -11.53
CA PRO A 214 -6.42 15.35 -10.59
C PRO A 214 -6.95 16.74 -11.04
N GLY A 215 -7.60 17.47 -10.12
CA GLY A 215 -8.18 18.78 -10.39
C GLY A 215 -9.48 18.76 -11.22
N VAL A 216 -10.03 17.59 -11.55
CA VAL A 216 -11.27 17.46 -12.30
C VAL A 216 -12.35 16.86 -11.41
N SER A 217 -13.55 17.48 -11.41
CA SER A 217 -14.74 16.93 -10.75
C SER A 217 -15.33 15.80 -11.59
N GLY A 218 -15.63 14.68 -10.95
CA GLY A 218 -16.14 13.49 -11.62
C GLY A 218 -17.38 12.91 -10.96
N ALA A 219 -17.97 11.90 -11.59
CA ALA A 219 -19.16 11.23 -11.07
C ALA A 219 -18.84 10.40 -9.81
N VAL A 220 -19.81 10.31 -8.89
CA VAL A 220 -19.78 9.36 -7.77
C VAL A 220 -19.90 7.95 -8.32
N VAL A 221 -19.00 7.06 -7.92
CA VAL A 221 -19.02 5.64 -8.31
C VAL A 221 -19.21 4.71 -7.13
N GLN A 222 -18.87 5.15 -5.91
CA GLN A 222 -19.05 4.37 -4.69
C GLN A 222 -19.36 5.27 -3.51
N ASN A 223 -20.49 5.03 -2.86
CA ASN A 223 -20.86 5.72 -1.61
C ASN A 223 -20.20 5.02 -0.41
N LEU A 224 -19.58 5.79 0.48
CA LEU A 224 -19.02 5.35 1.76
C LEU A 224 -19.91 5.79 2.94
N GLY A 225 -20.79 6.77 2.73
CA GLY A 225 -21.75 7.28 3.70
C GLY A 225 -21.26 8.45 4.54
N ALA A 226 -22.09 8.81 5.51
CA ALA A 226 -21.87 9.90 6.46
C ALA A 226 -21.08 9.46 7.69
N GLY A 227 -20.62 10.41 8.50
CA GLY A 227 -19.91 10.14 9.77
C GLY A 227 -20.72 9.42 10.84
N THR A 228 -22.03 9.23 10.60
CA THR A 228 -22.94 8.46 11.47
C THR A 228 -23.00 6.97 11.14
N VAL A 229 -22.40 6.53 10.02
CA VAL A 229 -22.35 5.09 9.71
C VAL A 229 -21.34 4.38 10.60
N VAL A 230 -21.60 3.11 10.88
CA VAL A 230 -20.79 2.28 11.79
C VAL A 230 -19.31 2.19 11.43
N ASN A 231 -18.97 2.44 10.17
CA ASN A 231 -17.59 2.37 9.66
C ASN A 231 -16.74 3.60 10.01
N TYR A 232 -17.34 4.68 10.52
CA TYR A 232 -16.66 5.88 10.97
C TYR A 232 -16.68 6.02 12.48
N ALA A 233 -15.56 6.45 13.03
CA ALA A 233 -15.42 6.86 14.43
C ALA A 233 -14.84 8.28 14.48
N ARG A 234 -15.41 9.13 15.35
CA ARG A 234 -14.96 10.50 15.57
C ARG A 234 -14.33 10.65 16.95
N ASP A 235 -13.18 11.29 17.00
CA ASP A 235 -12.53 11.77 18.21
C ASP A 235 -12.16 13.25 18.03
N GLY A 236 -12.87 14.14 18.69
CA GLY A 236 -12.72 15.59 18.51
C GLY A 236 -12.88 16.00 17.04
N ASN A 237 -11.81 16.59 16.48
CA ASN A 237 -11.75 17.02 15.08
C ASN A 237 -11.14 15.96 14.15
N SER A 238 -10.95 14.73 14.63
CA SER A 238 -10.43 13.61 13.85
C SER A 238 -11.53 12.60 13.58
N ILE A 239 -11.47 12.01 12.40
CA ILE A 239 -12.38 10.93 11.98
C ILE A 239 -11.54 9.79 11.42
N THR A 240 -11.78 8.59 11.89
CA THR A 240 -11.21 7.37 11.29
C THR A 240 -12.32 6.58 10.62
N GLY A 241 -11.98 5.96 9.50
CA GLY A 241 -12.91 5.12 8.72
C GLY A 241 -12.29 3.78 8.37
N THR A 242 -13.10 2.72 8.46
CA THR A 242 -12.68 1.36 8.15
C THR A 242 -13.75 0.68 7.31
N PHE A 243 -13.37 0.29 6.09
CA PHE A 243 -14.24 -0.42 5.15
C PHE A 243 -13.54 -1.69 4.70
N LEU A 244 -14.14 -2.83 5.00
CA LEU A 244 -13.65 -4.15 4.62
C LEU A 244 -14.57 -4.78 3.60
N ASN A 245 -13.96 -5.51 2.64
CA ASN A 245 -14.69 -6.24 1.60
C ASN A 245 -15.68 -5.36 0.81
N LEU A 246 -15.30 -4.10 0.58
CA LEU A 246 -16.10 -3.17 -0.20
C LEU A 246 -15.97 -3.51 -1.69
N THR A 247 -17.07 -3.83 -2.35
CA THR A 247 -17.07 -3.96 -3.82
C THR A 247 -16.92 -2.58 -4.45
N TYR A 248 -15.89 -2.39 -5.27
CA TYR A 248 -15.69 -1.12 -5.96
C TYR A 248 -16.72 -0.92 -7.09
N GLY A 249 -17.41 0.22 -7.07
CA GLY A 249 -18.49 0.52 -8.02
C GLY A 249 -18.04 1.16 -9.33
N GLY A 250 -16.76 1.51 -9.46
CA GLY A 250 -16.20 2.20 -10.63
C GLY A 250 -15.39 1.30 -11.57
N ASP A 251 -14.66 1.95 -12.48
CA ASP A 251 -13.78 1.28 -13.45
C ASP A 251 -12.43 0.90 -12.78
N PRO A 252 -12.10 -0.40 -12.69
CA PRO A 252 -10.81 -0.87 -12.17
C PRO A 252 -9.59 -0.22 -12.84
N VAL A 253 -9.66 0.04 -14.13
CA VAL A 253 -8.56 0.68 -14.87
C VAL A 253 -8.34 2.09 -14.34
N LYS A 254 -9.41 2.89 -14.18
CA LYS A 254 -9.31 4.25 -13.63
C LYS A 254 -8.80 4.24 -12.20
N LEU A 255 -9.28 3.33 -11.35
CA LEU A 255 -8.79 3.21 -9.98
C LEU A 255 -7.28 2.95 -9.94
N LEU A 256 -6.81 2.01 -10.75
CA LEU A 256 -5.39 1.64 -10.81
C LEU A 256 -4.52 2.68 -11.51
N THR A 257 -5.10 3.54 -12.37
CA THR A 257 -4.36 4.52 -13.18
C THR A 257 -4.45 5.96 -12.65
N GLY A 258 -4.89 6.15 -11.41
CA GLY A 258 -4.97 7.47 -10.80
C GLY A 258 -6.13 8.33 -11.33
N GLY A 259 -7.12 7.69 -11.96
CA GLY A 259 -8.35 8.32 -12.45
C GLY A 259 -9.51 8.29 -11.45
N ALA A 260 -9.25 7.99 -10.18
CA ALA A 260 -10.25 8.00 -9.12
C ALA A 260 -9.77 8.82 -7.91
N TYR A 261 -10.71 9.36 -7.14
CA TYR A 261 -10.40 10.10 -5.91
C TYR A 261 -11.44 9.83 -4.82
N LEU A 262 -11.02 10.00 -3.58
CA LEU A 262 -11.91 10.04 -2.40
C LEU A 262 -12.28 11.50 -2.10
N ASN A 263 -13.57 11.75 -1.80
CA ASN A 263 -14.07 13.06 -1.41
C ASN A 263 -14.89 12.97 -0.12
N PHE A 264 -14.78 14.01 0.73
CA PHE A 264 -15.45 14.11 2.02
C PHE A 264 -16.23 15.41 2.09
N HIS A 265 -17.54 15.28 2.32
CA HIS A 265 -18.50 16.39 2.36
C HIS A 265 -18.92 16.67 3.80
N SER A 266 -19.10 17.94 4.13
CA SER A 266 -19.59 18.32 5.45
C SER A 266 -20.86 19.16 5.38
N ASN A 267 -21.49 19.39 6.55
CA ASN A 267 -22.64 20.28 6.68
C ASN A 267 -22.31 21.74 6.32
N VAL A 268 -21.04 22.12 6.29
CA VAL A 268 -20.58 23.47 5.89
C VAL A 268 -20.17 23.48 4.42
N PHE A 269 -19.53 22.40 3.94
CA PHE A 269 -19.03 22.26 2.56
C PHE A 269 -19.71 21.08 1.86
N ALA A 270 -20.95 21.30 1.45
CA ALA A 270 -21.76 20.26 0.80
C ALA A 270 -21.21 19.81 -0.57
N GLY A 271 -20.43 20.65 -1.25
CA GLY A 271 -19.73 20.29 -2.49
C GLY A 271 -18.46 19.47 -2.29
N GLY A 272 -17.93 19.42 -1.08
CA GLY A 272 -16.70 18.76 -0.67
C GLY A 272 -15.85 19.65 0.23
N GLU A 273 -15.36 19.14 1.35
CA GLU A 273 -14.44 19.85 2.24
C GLU A 273 -12.98 19.51 1.94
N CYS A 274 -12.69 18.27 1.67
CA CYS A 274 -11.37 17.84 1.21
C CYS A 274 -11.46 16.60 0.32
N ARG A 275 -10.48 16.45 -0.56
CA ARG A 275 -10.35 15.28 -1.43
C ARG A 275 -8.91 14.82 -1.57
N GLY A 276 -8.72 13.59 -2.04
CA GLY A 276 -7.42 13.04 -2.35
C GLY A 276 -7.47 12.09 -3.54
N GLN A 277 -6.58 12.32 -4.50
CA GLN A 277 -6.43 11.42 -5.65
C GLN A 277 -5.92 10.07 -5.17
N VAL A 278 -6.55 8.99 -5.62
CA VAL A 278 -6.11 7.62 -5.38
C VAL A 278 -4.97 7.30 -6.34
N ILE A 279 -3.84 6.89 -5.80
CA ILE A 279 -2.66 6.53 -6.57
C ILE A 279 -2.17 5.14 -6.17
N ALA A 280 -1.60 4.40 -7.12
CA ALA A 280 -0.94 3.15 -6.82
C ALA A 280 0.31 3.42 -5.97
N SER A 281 0.42 2.69 -4.84
CA SER A 281 1.59 2.76 -3.99
C SER A 281 2.77 2.07 -4.67
N GLU A 282 3.91 2.75 -4.71
CA GLU A 282 5.18 2.14 -5.06
C GLU A 282 5.82 1.64 -3.76
N GLU A 283 5.81 0.34 -3.53
CA GLU A 283 6.67 -0.24 -2.52
C GLU A 283 8.11 -0.07 -2.97
N LEU A 284 8.75 1.01 -2.51
CA LEU A 284 10.20 1.17 -2.72
C LEU A 284 10.92 0.11 -1.89
N PRO A 285 11.79 -0.71 -2.50
CA PRO A 285 12.72 -1.54 -1.76
C PRO A 285 13.68 -0.59 -1.04
N GLY A 286 13.53 -0.44 0.25
CA GLY A 286 14.35 0.43 1.10
C GLY A 286 14.31 -0.04 2.53
N THR A 287 15.41 0.21 3.26
CA THR A 287 15.47 -0.01 4.70
C THR A 287 14.46 0.92 5.36
N ARG A 288 13.42 0.36 5.96
CA ARG A 288 12.38 1.10 6.71
C ARG A 288 12.54 0.79 8.17
N VAL A 289 12.38 1.79 9.02
CA VAL A 289 12.26 1.55 10.46
C VAL A 289 10.86 0.97 10.69
N ALA A 290 10.81 -0.30 11.04
CA ALA A 290 9.55 -1.00 11.28
C ALA A 290 8.92 -0.62 12.63
N ASN A 291 9.75 -0.32 13.63
CA ASN A 291 9.33 0.06 14.97
C ASN A 291 10.38 1.00 15.61
N VAL A 292 9.91 2.01 16.31
CA VAL A 292 10.70 2.87 17.18
C VAL A 292 10.07 2.81 18.56
N SER A 293 10.87 2.53 19.58
CA SER A 293 10.40 2.50 20.97
C SER A 293 11.31 3.29 21.89
N THR A 294 10.72 3.94 22.89
CA THR A 294 11.45 4.63 23.95
C THR A 294 10.77 4.39 25.29
N ARG A 295 11.58 4.10 26.31
CA ARG A 295 11.10 3.92 27.69
C ARG A 295 11.63 5.05 28.57
N GLY A 296 10.76 5.63 29.38
CA GLY A 296 11.13 6.72 30.25
C GLY A 296 10.19 6.83 31.45
N PHE A 297 10.60 7.66 32.39
CA PHE A 297 9.75 8.06 33.52
C PHE A 297 8.80 9.16 33.11
N VAL A 298 7.53 9.00 33.41
CA VAL A 298 6.45 9.98 33.24
C VAL A 298 6.11 10.48 34.65
N GLY A 299 6.25 11.79 34.87
CA GLY A 299 5.85 12.45 36.09
C GLY A 299 4.46 13.08 36.00
N THR A 300 4.18 14.03 36.88
CA THR A 300 2.93 14.78 36.87
C THR A 300 3.07 16.12 36.12
N GLY A 301 1.95 16.65 35.63
CA GLY A 301 1.92 17.94 34.90
C GLY A 301 2.71 17.91 33.61
N SER A 302 3.74 18.76 33.47
CA SER A 302 4.56 18.90 32.28
C SER A 302 5.66 17.82 32.14
N GLN A 303 5.83 16.96 33.14
CA GLN A 303 6.83 15.89 33.11
C GLN A 303 6.31 14.67 32.32
N VAL A 304 6.18 14.82 31.02
CA VAL A 304 5.64 13.81 30.09
C VAL A 304 6.76 13.11 29.34
N LEU A 305 6.49 11.91 28.81
CA LEU A 305 7.40 11.24 27.88
C LEU A 305 7.04 11.65 26.45
N ILE A 306 8.03 12.16 25.71
CA ILE A 306 7.85 12.67 24.35
C ILE A 306 8.68 11.84 23.38
N GLY A 307 8.04 11.33 22.33
CA GLY A 307 8.68 10.69 21.20
C GLY A 307 8.36 11.41 19.90
N GLY A 308 9.41 11.81 19.17
CA GLY A 308 9.27 12.39 17.83
C GLY A 308 9.57 11.36 16.74
N PHE A 309 8.83 11.41 15.64
CA PHE A 309 9.10 10.62 14.45
C PHE A 309 8.74 11.39 13.19
N ASN A 310 9.35 10.99 12.06
CA ASN A 310 9.12 11.61 10.77
C ASN A 310 8.69 10.55 9.75
N ILE A 311 7.65 10.86 8.97
CA ILE A 311 7.23 10.08 7.81
C ILE A 311 7.74 10.78 6.57
N THR A 312 8.69 10.15 5.88
CA THR A 312 9.33 10.66 4.67
C THR A 312 8.69 10.09 3.42
N GLY A 313 8.97 10.73 2.28
CA GLY A 313 8.44 10.34 0.96
C GLY A 313 7.12 11.02 0.64
N SER A 314 6.36 10.47 -0.30
CA SER A 314 5.09 11.01 -0.81
C SER A 314 3.86 10.23 -0.34
N GLU A 315 4.06 9.06 0.29
CA GLU A 315 2.99 8.13 0.65
C GLU A 315 2.64 8.19 2.14
N PRO A 316 1.35 8.09 2.49
CA PRO A 316 0.92 7.96 3.86
C PRO A 316 1.31 6.60 4.44
N VAL A 317 1.50 6.57 5.75
CA VAL A 317 1.84 5.36 6.50
C VAL A 317 0.76 5.07 7.52
N ARG A 318 0.40 3.81 7.62
CA ARG A 318 -0.47 3.32 8.67
C ARG A 318 0.38 2.88 9.85
N MET A 319 0.14 3.48 11.01
CA MET A 319 0.93 3.31 12.22
C MET A 319 0.07 2.74 13.35
N LEU A 320 0.62 1.82 14.12
CA LEU A 320 0.19 1.52 15.48
C LEU A 320 1.09 2.30 16.42
N ILE A 321 0.51 3.16 17.26
CA ILE A 321 1.24 3.90 18.29
C ILE A 321 0.66 3.50 19.64
N THR A 322 1.51 3.08 20.59
CA THR A 322 1.10 2.56 21.87
C THR A 322 1.84 3.23 23.02
N ALA A 323 1.15 3.40 24.14
CA ALA A 323 1.74 3.77 25.42
C ALA A 323 1.47 2.67 26.44
N LYS A 324 2.53 1.99 26.85
CA LYS A 324 2.46 0.84 27.77
C LYS A 324 3.01 1.22 29.14
N GLY A 325 2.36 0.75 30.19
CA GLY A 325 2.77 0.92 31.56
C GLY A 325 2.54 -0.37 32.36
N PRO A 326 1.31 -0.73 32.70
CA PRO A 326 1.01 -1.92 33.52
C PRO A 326 1.61 -3.22 32.99
N SER A 327 1.56 -3.45 31.67
CA SER A 327 2.12 -4.68 31.05
C SER A 327 3.64 -4.80 31.21
N LEU A 328 4.36 -3.72 31.45
CA LEU A 328 5.81 -3.74 31.65
C LEU A 328 6.21 -4.48 32.94
N SER A 329 5.30 -4.57 33.93
CA SER A 329 5.55 -5.31 35.16
C SER A 329 5.79 -6.80 34.92
N THR A 330 5.19 -7.38 33.87
CA THR A 330 5.41 -8.79 33.49
C THR A 330 6.85 -9.05 33.00
N TYR A 331 7.57 -7.98 32.62
CA TYR A 331 8.98 -8.01 32.23
C TYR A 331 9.91 -7.54 33.33
N GLY A 332 9.44 -7.49 34.60
CA GLY A 332 10.24 -7.14 35.77
C GLY A 332 10.47 -5.64 35.96
N VAL A 333 9.79 -4.76 35.23
CA VAL A 333 9.89 -3.31 35.42
C VAL A 333 9.07 -2.93 36.66
N THR A 334 9.73 -2.29 37.63
CA THR A 334 9.08 -1.77 38.86
C THR A 334 8.72 -0.29 38.70
N GLY A 335 7.70 0.20 39.42
CA GLY A 335 7.28 1.60 39.37
C GLY A 335 6.70 1.98 38.00
N VAL A 336 5.96 1.08 37.36
CA VAL A 336 5.31 1.33 36.08
C VAL A 336 4.22 2.38 36.18
N LEU A 337 3.98 3.13 35.11
CA LEU A 337 2.86 4.05 35.01
C LEU A 337 1.54 3.27 35.01
N ALA A 338 0.64 3.58 35.94
CA ALA A 338 -0.55 2.78 36.19
C ALA A 338 -1.62 2.92 35.08
N ASN A 339 -1.75 4.10 34.51
CA ASN A 339 -2.70 4.41 33.43
C ASN A 339 -2.08 5.46 32.49
N PRO A 340 -1.38 5.03 31.40
CA PRO A 340 -0.80 5.93 30.43
C PRO A 340 -1.84 6.48 29.44
N THR A 341 -1.86 7.78 29.21
CA THR A 341 -2.57 8.42 28.08
C THR A 341 -1.61 8.68 26.94
N LEU A 342 -2.10 8.62 25.71
CA LEU A 342 -1.34 8.87 24.48
C LEU A 342 -2.00 9.95 23.65
N THR A 343 -1.24 11.00 23.30
CA THR A 343 -1.70 12.06 22.41
C THR A 343 -0.71 12.25 21.27
N ILE A 344 -1.20 12.39 20.04
CA ILE A 344 -0.39 12.60 18.82
C ILE A 344 -0.63 14.01 18.31
N PHE A 345 0.48 14.70 17.99
CA PHE A 345 0.49 16.05 17.42
C PHE A 345 1.19 16.04 16.05
N ASP A 346 0.76 16.92 15.15
CA ASP A 346 1.48 17.20 13.91
C ASP A 346 2.66 18.16 14.11
N GLY A 347 3.44 18.42 13.05
CA GLY A 347 4.60 19.31 13.09
C GLY A 347 4.27 20.78 13.38
N SER A 348 3.00 21.19 13.35
CA SER A 348 2.53 22.51 13.75
C SER A 348 2.11 22.58 15.24
N GLY A 349 2.20 21.45 15.96
CA GLY A 349 1.76 21.35 17.36
C GLY A 349 0.25 21.16 17.52
N ARG A 350 -0.45 20.82 16.47
CA ARG A 350 -1.89 20.56 16.50
C ARG A 350 -2.17 19.12 16.88
N GLN A 351 -3.07 18.91 17.84
CA GLN A 351 -3.50 17.58 18.25
C GLN A 351 -4.24 16.88 17.11
N MET A 352 -3.85 15.66 16.84
CA MET A 352 -4.43 14.83 15.77
C MET A 352 -5.30 13.71 16.32
N ALA A 353 -4.83 12.98 17.30
CA ALA A 353 -5.52 11.84 17.90
C ALA A 353 -5.11 11.68 19.37
N GLN A 354 -5.99 11.09 20.16
CA GLN A 354 -5.75 10.78 21.56
C GLN A 354 -6.41 9.44 21.92
N ASN A 355 -5.81 8.71 22.86
CA ASN A 355 -6.42 7.56 23.51
C ASN A 355 -5.94 7.50 24.98
N ASP A 356 -6.85 7.14 25.87
CA ASP A 356 -6.55 6.88 27.29
C ASP A 356 -6.45 5.37 27.52
N ASP A 357 -7.52 4.64 27.21
CA ASP A 357 -7.62 3.20 27.44
C ASP A 357 -7.92 2.46 26.13
N VAL A 358 -7.13 1.44 25.81
CA VAL A 358 -7.43 0.55 24.68
C VAL A 358 -8.65 -0.33 24.95
N GLY A 359 -8.98 -0.53 26.22
CA GLY A 359 -10.06 -1.41 26.64
C GLY A 359 -9.82 -2.87 26.23
N THR A 360 -10.90 -3.62 26.12
CA THR A 360 -10.87 -4.98 25.54
C THR A 360 -11.27 -4.88 24.07
N PRO A 361 -10.33 -5.06 23.11
CA PRO A 361 -10.68 -4.99 21.69
C PRO A 361 -11.74 -6.04 21.35
N ALA A 362 -12.83 -5.61 20.71
CA ALA A 362 -13.90 -6.52 20.32
C ALA A 362 -13.38 -7.59 19.35
N ALA A 363 -13.84 -8.81 19.50
CA ALA A 363 -13.47 -9.93 18.62
C ALA A 363 -13.80 -9.58 17.16
N GLY A 364 -12.85 -9.84 16.25
CA GLY A 364 -12.99 -9.50 14.83
C GLY A 364 -12.59 -8.06 14.47
N THR A 365 -12.30 -7.21 15.45
CA THR A 365 -11.71 -5.89 15.18
C THR A 365 -10.21 -6.01 14.86
N GLU A 366 -9.69 -5.01 14.18
CA GLU A 366 -8.28 -4.96 13.81
C GLU A 366 -7.36 -4.94 15.04
N LEU A 367 -7.71 -4.17 16.07
CA LEU A 367 -6.96 -4.11 17.32
C LEU A 367 -6.82 -5.47 18.01
N ALA A 368 -7.82 -6.37 17.86
CA ALA A 368 -7.76 -7.72 18.41
C ALA A 368 -6.77 -8.65 17.69
N THR A 369 -6.32 -8.31 16.50
CA THR A 369 -5.50 -9.18 15.63
C THR A 369 -4.09 -8.66 15.35
N ILE A 370 -3.83 -7.36 15.57
CA ILE A 370 -2.54 -6.76 15.32
C ILE A 370 -1.54 -7.07 16.45
N TYR A 371 -0.35 -7.52 16.04
CA TYR A 371 0.76 -7.69 16.98
C TYR A 371 1.23 -6.34 17.54
N GLY A 372 1.49 -6.29 18.83
CA GLY A 372 2.00 -5.12 19.53
C GLY A 372 0.94 -4.29 20.26
N VAL A 373 -0.35 -4.58 20.05
CA VAL A 373 -1.44 -3.97 20.84
C VAL A 373 -1.24 -4.33 22.31
N PRO A 374 -1.40 -3.38 23.26
CA PRO A 374 -1.25 -3.62 24.68
C PRO A 374 -2.17 -4.73 25.20
N THR A 375 -1.69 -5.49 26.20
CA THR A 375 -2.48 -6.53 26.86
C THR A 375 -3.27 -6.03 28.05
N SER A 376 -2.88 -4.88 28.61
CA SER A 376 -3.63 -4.22 29.68
C SER A 376 -4.68 -3.28 29.08
N THR A 377 -5.89 -3.36 29.57
CA THR A 377 -7.01 -2.51 29.15
C THR A 377 -6.84 -1.04 29.49
N LEU A 378 -5.97 -0.72 30.45
CA LEU A 378 -5.62 0.64 30.89
C LEU A 378 -4.46 1.25 30.08
N GLU A 379 -3.95 0.55 29.09
CA GLU A 379 -2.89 1.08 28.21
C GLU A 379 -3.48 1.69 26.95
N SER A 380 -2.76 2.63 26.36
CA SER A 380 -3.25 3.34 25.19
C SER A 380 -2.76 2.74 23.88
N ALA A 381 -3.64 2.69 22.88
CA ALA A 381 -3.28 2.30 21.50
C ALA A 381 -4.08 3.10 20.46
N LEU A 382 -3.38 3.57 19.43
CA LEU A 382 -3.96 4.28 18.29
C LEU A 382 -3.51 3.64 16.99
N ILE A 383 -4.46 3.31 16.10
CA ILE A 383 -4.17 2.97 14.71
C ILE A 383 -4.56 4.16 13.85
N VAL A 384 -3.57 4.80 13.23
CA VAL A 384 -3.73 6.02 12.45
C VAL A 384 -3.08 5.90 11.09
N VAL A 385 -3.63 6.57 10.08
CA VAL A 385 -3.01 6.76 8.77
C VAL A 385 -2.46 8.18 8.73
N LEU A 386 -1.15 8.30 8.72
CA LEU A 386 -0.46 9.58 8.79
C LEU A 386 0.14 9.93 7.41
N PRO A 387 -0.17 11.12 6.85
CA PRO A 387 0.54 11.66 5.70
C PRO A 387 2.04 11.83 5.95
N PRO A 388 2.88 12.04 4.93
CA PRO A 388 4.24 12.49 5.12
C PRO A 388 4.31 13.76 5.97
N GLY A 389 5.23 13.79 6.97
CA GLY A 389 5.34 14.92 7.91
C GLY A 389 6.06 14.56 9.20
N ASN A 390 6.19 15.57 10.08
CA ASN A 390 6.75 15.43 11.40
C ASN A 390 5.63 15.20 12.43
N TYR A 391 5.86 14.33 13.38
CA TYR A 391 4.89 13.95 14.40
C TYR A 391 5.53 13.88 15.78
N THR A 392 4.72 14.20 16.78
CA THR A 392 5.10 14.07 18.19
C THR A 392 4.04 13.24 18.91
N ALA A 393 4.46 12.17 19.58
CA ALA A 393 3.63 11.40 20.48
C ALA A 393 3.99 11.75 21.93
N ILE A 394 2.99 12.07 22.73
CA ILE A 394 3.15 12.45 24.13
C ILE A 394 2.44 11.41 25.00
N VAL A 395 3.16 10.86 25.97
CA VAL A 395 2.61 9.97 27.01
C VAL A 395 2.57 10.73 28.33
N ALA A 396 1.39 10.77 28.95
CA ALA A 396 1.15 11.31 30.27
C ALA A 396 0.46 10.28 31.15
N GLY A 397 0.33 10.54 32.45
CA GLY A 397 -0.43 9.71 33.39
C GLY A 397 -1.86 10.22 33.56
N SER A 398 -2.85 9.38 33.30
CA SER A 398 -4.26 9.66 33.56
C SER A 398 -4.49 9.86 35.07
N GLY A 399 -5.32 10.87 35.42
CA GLY A 399 -5.64 11.17 36.81
C GLY A 399 -4.44 11.57 37.69
N GLY A 400 -3.33 12.05 37.10
CA GLY A 400 -2.12 12.43 37.83
C GLY A 400 -1.25 11.25 38.28
N THR A 401 -1.43 10.06 37.67
CA THR A 401 -0.56 8.92 37.90
C THR A 401 0.84 9.18 37.31
N PHE A 402 1.84 8.53 37.87
CA PHE A 402 3.24 8.67 37.42
C PHE A 402 3.95 7.31 37.47
N GLY A 403 5.02 7.16 36.70
CA GLY A 403 5.80 5.92 36.65
C GLY A 403 6.50 5.72 35.32
N ILE A 404 7.03 4.53 35.12
CA ILE A 404 7.75 4.14 33.90
C ILE A 404 6.76 3.74 32.83
N ALA A 405 6.89 4.34 31.65
CA ALA A 405 6.10 4.00 30.46
C ALA A 405 7.02 3.67 29.29
N LEU A 406 6.48 2.91 28.31
CA LEU A 406 7.07 2.62 27.02
C LEU A 406 6.17 3.19 25.92
N LEU A 407 6.72 4.07 25.12
CA LEU A 407 6.11 4.58 23.89
C LEU A 407 6.66 3.78 22.71
N GLU A 408 5.77 3.24 21.88
CA GLU A 408 6.16 2.53 20.64
C GLU A 408 5.38 3.10 19.45
N ALA A 409 6.09 3.27 18.31
CA ALA A 409 5.50 3.63 17.03
C ALA A 409 5.89 2.57 16.01
N THR A 410 4.92 1.82 15.51
CA THR A 410 5.10 0.67 14.61
C THR A 410 4.46 0.94 13.26
N ASP A 411 5.25 0.78 12.18
CA ASP A 411 4.77 0.81 10.80
C ASP A 411 4.04 -0.50 10.48
N LEU A 412 2.74 -0.40 10.22
CA LEU A 412 1.88 -1.56 9.95
C LEU A 412 1.94 -2.08 8.51
N ARG A 413 2.70 -1.45 7.62
CA ARG A 413 2.83 -1.92 6.22
C ARG A 413 3.41 -3.34 6.11
N ASN A 414 4.25 -3.73 7.06
CA ASN A 414 4.89 -5.05 7.09
C ASN A 414 4.07 -6.14 7.79
N ASN A 415 2.99 -5.79 8.48
CA ASN A 415 2.19 -6.76 9.26
C ASN A 415 1.41 -7.76 8.38
N ALA A 416 0.96 -7.35 7.19
CA ALA A 416 0.26 -8.23 6.26
C ALA A 416 1.19 -9.32 5.67
N THR A 417 2.47 -9.00 5.47
CA THR A 417 3.45 -9.91 4.88
C THR A 417 3.90 -10.99 5.89
N ILE A 418 3.99 -10.66 7.17
CA ILE A 418 4.37 -11.62 8.21
C ILE A 418 3.28 -12.67 8.45
N LEU A 419 2.01 -12.28 8.37
CA LEU A 419 0.88 -13.20 8.55
C LEU A 419 0.64 -14.09 7.34
N SER A 420 0.80 -13.58 6.11
CA SER A 420 0.66 -14.39 4.90
C SER A 420 1.79 -15.42 4.73
N ASN A 421 3.02 -15.09 5.12
CA ASN A 421 4.14 -16.03 5.08
C ASN A 421 4.08 -17.11 6.19
N ARG A 422 3.41 -16.84 7.32
CA ARG A 422 3.13 -17.86 8.35
C ARG A 422 2.00 -18.81 7.96
N ALA A 423 1.00 -18.35 7.22
CA ALA A 423 -0.11 -19.17 6.74
C ALA A 423 0.26 -20.06 5.55
N ALA A 424 1.26 -19.66 4.76
CA ALA A 424 1.68 -20.36 3.55
C ALA A 424 2.88 -21.26 3.79
N GLY A 425 3.01 -22.04 4.81
CA GLY A 425 3.99 -23.08 5.09
C GLY A 425 4.99 -23.45 3.97
N ALA A 426 5.61 -22.47 3.32
CA ALA A 426 6.54 -22.67 2.22
C ALA A 426 7.95 -22.91 2.78
N THR A 427 8.27 -24.16 2.99
CA THR A 427 9.65 -24.63 3.14
C THR A 427 10.11 -25.16 1.78
N GLY A 428 11.08 -24.47 1.14
CA GLY A 428 11.72 -25.01 -0.06
C GLY A 428 12.46 -23.94 -0.89
N ALA A 429 13.52 -24.38 -1.56
CA ALA A 429 14.42 -23.56 -2.40
C ALA A 429 13.73 -22.74 -3.52
N GLU A 430 12.49 -23.05 -3.86
CA GLU A 430 11.69 -22.29 -4.84
C GLU A 430 11.33 -20.87 -4.36
N GLY A 431 11.19 -20.66 -3.05
CA GLY A 431 10.89 -19.35 -2.47
C GLY A 431 12.04 -18.36 -2.63
N ASP A 432 13.29 -18.82 -2.57
CA ASP A 432 14.48 -17.98 -2.64
C ASP A 432 14.74 -17.50 -4.07
N VAL A 433 14.60 -18.37 -5.07
CA VAL A 433 14.76 -18.02 -6.49
C VAL A 433 13.69 -17.00 -6.92
N LEU A 434 12.46 -17.16 -6.44
CA LEU A 434 11.36 -16.25 -6.73
C LEU A 434 11.55 -14.88 -6.08
N ALA A 435 12.07 -14.84 -4.85
CA ALA A 435 12.37 -13.61 -4.13
C ALA A 435 13.53 -12.83 -4.81
N GLU A 436 14.56 -13.55 -5.22
CA GLU A 436 15.71 -12.99 -5.95
C GLU A 436 15.29 -12.45 -7.32
N PHE A 437 14.49 -13.19 -8.05
CA PHE A 437 13.94 -12.78 -9.35
C PHE A 437 13.05 -11.54 -9.24
N LYS A 438 12.17 -11.45 -8.24
CA LYS A 438 11.35 -10.26 -7.98
C LYS A 438 12.21 -9.03 -7.67
N ARG A 439 13.31 -9.23 -6.93
CA ARG A 439 14.27 -8.17 -6.62
C ARG A 439 14.94 -7.67 -7.91
N ASP A 440 15.36 -8.58 -8.79
CA ASP A 440 16.05 -8.26 -10.03
C ASP A 440 15.12 -7.58 -11.07
N LEU A 441 13.86 -8.00 -11.17
CA LEU A 441 12.85 -7.31 -11.99
C LEU A 441 12.56 -5.90 -11.50
N ARG A 442 12.43 -5.71 -10.18
CA ARG A 442 12.22 -4.39 -9.58
C ARG A 442 13.43 -3.48 -9.80
N ALA A 443 14.64 -4.02 -9.64
CA ALA A 443 15.89 -3.30 -9.91
C ALA A 443 16.02 -2.93 -11.40
N ALA A 444 15.67 -3.83 -12.32
CA ALA A 444 15.68 -3.56 -13.76
C ALA A 444 14.66 -2.49 -14.16
N ALA A 445 13.45 -2.52 -13.62
CA ALA A 445 12.43 -1.48 -13.84
C ALA A 445 12.88 -0.10 -13.33
N THR A 446 13.57 -0.06 -12.19
CA THR A 446 14.12 1.17 -11.62
C THR A 446 15.28 1.71 -12.48
N ASN A 447 16.16 0.85 -12.97
CA ASN A 447 17.29 1.23 -13.82
C ASN A 447 16.84 1.72 -15.21
N LEU A 448 15.77 1.15 -15.78
CA LEU A 448 15.18 1.63 -17.04
C LEU A 448 14.57 3.03 -16.89
N ARG A 449 13.98 3.37 -15.76
CA ARG A 449 13.50 4.72 -15.45
C ARG A 449 14.65 5.71 -15.30
N TRP A 450 15.76 5.29 -14.69
CA TRP A 450 16.94 6.12 -14.50
C TRP A 450 17.62 6.42 -15.85
N ALA A 451 17.69 5.45 -16.75
CA ALA A 451 18.24 5.63 -18.10
C ALA A 451 17.38 6.55 -18.97
N ALA A 452 16.05 6.54 -18.80
CA ALA A 452 15.14 7.44 -19.52
C ALA A 452 15.13 8.88 -18.99
N ALA A 453 15.61 9.11 -17.75
CA ALA A 453 15.60 10.40 -17.07
C ALA A 453 16.96 11.15 -17.11
N LYS A 454 18.00 10.65 -17.79
CA LYS A 454 19.30 11.32 -17.83
C LYS A 454 19.26 12.59 -18.72
N PRO A 455 19.39 13.80 -18.14
CA PRO A 455 19.83 14.97 -18.90
C PRO A 455 21.33 14.81 -19.19
N THR A 456 21.71 14.92 -20.43
CA THR A 456 23.11 14.94 -20.87
C THR A 456 23.84 16.11 -20.22
N GLY A 457 24.86 15.85 -19.37
CA GLY A 457 25.88 16.81 -19.00
C GLY A 457 25.99 17.26 -17.53
N ARG A 458 26.16 16.33 -16.58
CA ARG A 458 26.78 16.66 -15.29
C ARG A 458 27.66 15.50 -14.78
N PRO A 459 28.83 15.78 -14.12
CA PRO A 459 29.71 14.74 -13.59
C PRO A 459 29.06 14.02 -12.39
N GLU A 460 29.37 12.73 -12.27
CA GLU A 460 28.86 11.85 -11.22
C GLU A 460 29.39 12.25 -9.83
N PRO A 461 28.55 12.22 -8.76
CA PRO A 461 29.05 12.17 -7.41
C PRO A 461 29.49 10.74 -7.04
N GLU A 462 30.65 10.61 -6.42
CA GLU A 462 31.20 9.35 -5.92
C GLU A 462 30.22 8.65 -4.96
N LEU A 463 29.99 7.37 -5.24
CA LEU A 463 29.11 6.50 -4.46
C LEU A 463 29.85 6.00 -3.23
N CYS A 464 29.53 6.48 -2.04
CA CYS A 464 29.94 5.84 -0.79
C CYS A 464 29.15 4.53 -0.62
N VAL A 465 29.82 3.41 -0.84
CA VAL A 465 29.26 2.07 -0.60
C VAL A 465 29.28 1.79 0.90
N GLY A 466 28.11 1.90 1.55
CA GLY A 466 27.91 1.41 2.91
C GLY A 466 27.75 -0.11 2.89
N VAL A 467 28.58 -0.80 3.68
CA VAL A 467 28.58 -2.26 3.88
C VAL A 467 27.23 -2.69 4.51
N PRO A 468 26.53 -3.72 4.00
CA PRO A 468 25.31 -4.20 4.64
C PRO A 468 25.63 -4.94 5.94
N LEU A 469 25.05 -4.47 7.04
CA LEU A 469 25.08 -5.19 8.33
C LEU A 469 24.19 -6.42 8.22
N GLY A 470 24.78 -7.59 8.40
CA GLY A 470 24.11 -8.88 8.38
C GLY A 470 23.06 -9.00 9.48
N VAL A 471 22.00 -9.71 9.13
CA VAL A 471 20.92 -10.12 10.02
C VAL A 471 21.50 -11.00 11.14
N GLN A 472 21.52 -10.50 12.37
CA GLN A 472 21.75 -11.33 13.57
C GLN A 472 20.42 -11.66 14.26
N ALA A 473 20.33 -12.92 14.66
CA ALA A 473 19.20 -13.56 15.32
C ALA A 473 18.91 -12.98 16.75
N PRO A 474 17.77 -13.30 17.37
CA PRO A 474 17.18 -12.57 18.50
C PRO A 474 17.90 -12.64 19.87
N ALA A 475 19.12 -13.12 19.95
CA ALA A 475 19.88 -13.15 21.20
C ALA A 475 20.36 -11.77 21.71
N ALA A 476 20.37 -10.74 20.85
CA ALA A 476 20.80 -9.40 21.24
C ALA A 476 19.76 -8.59 22.04
N LEU A 477 18.50 -9.03 22.03
CA LEU A 477 17.41 -8.33 22.76
C LEU A 477 17.50 -8.54 24.27
N ALA A 478 18.10 -9.66 24.71
CA ALA A 478 18.23 -9.99 26.14
C ALA A 478 19.35 -9.19 26.86
N GLN A 479 20.35 -8.67 26.13
CA GLN A 479 21.45 -7.94 26.74
C GLN A 479 21.25 -6.42 26.83
N ALA A 480 20.35 -5.84 26.03
CA ALA A 480 20.02 -4.43 26.12
C ALA A 480 19.03 -4.10 27.27
N GLN A 481 18.45 -5.11 27.92
CA GLN A 481 17.53 -4.96 29.04
C GLN A 481 18.21 -5.02 30.42
N ALA A 482 19.52 -5.26 30.50
CA ALA A 482 20.27 -5.43 31.74
C ALA A 482 21.25 -4.26 32.04
N ARG A 483 21.09 -3.10 31.42
CA ARG A 483 21.84 -1.89 31.81
C ARG A 483 20.93 -0.69 32.02
#